data_b5d1e840bce9962520325cfbdfa59ed8
#
_entry.id   b5d1e840bce9962520325cfbdfa59ed8
#
_cell.length_a   1.000
_cell.length_b   1.000
_cell.length_c   1.000
_cell.angle_alpha   90.00
_cell.angle_beta   90.00
_cell.angle_gamma   90.00
#
_symmetry.space_group_name_H-M   'P 1'
#
loop_
_entity.id
_entity.type
_entity.pdbx_description
1 polymer ?
#
loop_
_entity_poly.entity_id
_entity_poly.type
_entity_poly.pdbx_seq_one_letter_code
_entity_poly.pdbx_strand_id
1 'polypeptide(L)'
;MLCSACLVPPYPKDPRFATFTYETDEAVKVQERVDSFNGRIPELGATEGHVVVARFRDGSWLPAPDYQYWMTGVAEVPDTTITMLVDKSIGESSLLPGIHPLLYTYVPEDCSFTTVDPAVANKVLGTDPGAIYSEWGSFEIREFAVSADCNLIIVTGDGLNA
;
A
#
# COMPACT_ATOMS: atom_id res chain seq x y z
N MET A 1 -41.58 -1.25 -2.80
CA MET A 1 -40.23 -1.42 -3.39
C MET A 1 -39.22 -0.94 -2.37
N LEU A 2 -38.65 -1.86 -1.62
CA LEU A 2 -37.59 -1.57 -0.67
C LEU A 2 -36.27 -1.59 -1.42
N CYS A 3 -35.73 -0.43 -1.69
CA CYS A 3 -34.37 -0.28 -2.17
C CYS A 3 -33.43 -0.72 -1.05
N SER A 4 -32.94 -1.96 -1.11
CA SER A 4 -31.81 -2.38 -0.30
C SER A 4 -30.58 -1.62 -0.83
N ALA A 5 -30.42 -0.39 -0.38
CA ALA A 5 -29.11 0.22 -0.40
C ALA A 5 -28.22 -0.69 0.43
N CYS A 6 -27.31 -1.40 -0.20
CA CYS A 6 -26.20 -2.04 0.48
C CYS A 6 -25.47 -0.92 1.25
N LEU A 7 -25.82 -0.77 2.51
CA LEU A 7 -25.08 0.06 3.43
C LEU A 7 -23.72 -0.62 3.60
N VAL A 8 -22.78 -0.19 2.77
CA VAL A 8 -21.37 -0.38 3.09
C VAL A 8 -21.22 0.24 4.47
N PRO A 9 -20.82 -0.52 5.51
CA PRO A 9 -20.63 0.05 6.82
C PRO A 9 -19.66 1.23 6.70
N PRO A 10 -19.95 2.39 7.32
CA PRO A 10 -19.03 3.50 7.24
C PRO A 10 -17.69 3.06 7.80
N TYR A 11 -16.65 3.07 6.98
CA TYR A 11 -15.29 2.82 7.42
C TYR A 11 -14.87 3.87 8.44
N PRO A 12 -13.99 3.50 9.39
CA PRO A 12 -13.46 4.48 10.34
C PRO A 12 -12.77 5.62 9.61
N LYS A 13 -12.86 6.81 10.15
CA LYS A 13 -12.16 7.99 9.65
C LYS A 13 -10.97 8.28 10.55
N ASP A 14 -9.84 8.60 9.95
CA ASP A 14 -8.63 8.98 10.67
C ASP A 14 -7.97 10.16 9.95
N PRO A 15 -7.88 11.34 10.61
CA PRO A 15 -7.34 12.55 9.98
C PRO A 15 -5.84 12.49 9.70
N ARG A 16 -5.12 11.49 10.24
CA ARG A 16 -3.70 11.31 9.96
C ARG A 16 -3.42 10.95 8.49
N PHE A 17 -4.38 10.31 7.81
CA PHE A 17 -4.21 9.73 6.48
C PHE A 17 -4.83 10.61 5.40
N ALA A 18 -4.17 10.62 4.23
CA ALA A 18 -4.77 11.10 3.00
C ALA A 18 -6.02 10.26 2.65
N THR A 19 -6.90 10.82 1.84
CA THR A 19 -8.11 10.11 1.41
C THR A 19 -7.73 8.87 0.59
N PHE A 20 -8.26 7.72 0.98
CA PHE A 20 -8.17 6.51 0.17
C PHE A 20 -9.12 6.63 -1.03
N THR A 21 -8.58 6.49 -2.24
CA THR A 21 -9.31 6.78 -3.48
C THR A 21 -9.54 5.55 -4.38
N TYR A 22 -8.91 4.42 -4.07
CA TYR A 22 -9.09 3.21 -4.88
C TYR A 22 -10.46 2.59 -4.68
N GLU A 23 -11.01 2.07 -5.75
CA GLU A 23 -12.31 1.41 -5.76
C GLU A 23 -12.21 -0.04 -6.21
N THR A 24 -13.09 -0.87 -5.68
CA THR A 24 -13.19 -2.28 -6.05
C THR A 24 -14.63 -2.76 -5.90
N ASP A 25 -14.99 -3.77 -6.66
CA ASP A 25 -16.25 -4.50 -6.51
C ASP A 25 -16.09 -5.76 -5.64
N GLU A 26 -14.86 -6.04 -5.22
CA GLU A 26 -14.54 -7.20 -4.38
C GLU A 26 -14.82 -6.91 -2.90
N ALA A 27 -15.20 -7.93 -2.16
CA ALA A 27 -15.20 -7.88 -0.70
C ALA A 27 -13.75 -7.92 -0.20
N VAL A 28 -13.31 -6.82 0.42
CA VAL A 28 -11.94 -6.69 0.91
C VAL A 28 -11.81 -7.08 2.36
N LYS A 29 -10.66 -7.63 2.71
CA LYS A 29 -10.26 -7.95 4.08
C LYS A 29 -8.78 -7.67 4.27
N VAL A 30 -8.40 -7.40 5.49
CA VAL A 30 -6.97 -7.34 5.87
C VAL A 30 -6.41 -8.75 5.87
N GLN A 31 -5.26 -8.91 5.22
CA GLN A 31 -4.49 -10.15 5.24
C GLN A 31 -3.19 -9.90 5.99
N GLU A 32 -2.84 -10.79 6.90
CA GLU A 32 -1.55 -10.79 7.57
C GLU A 32 -0.57 -11.65 6.74
N ARG A 33 0.20 -10.97 5.89
CA ARG A 33 1.08 -11.63 4.92
C ARG A 33 2.29 -10.78 4.59
N VAL A 34 3.46 -11.35 4.63
CA VAL A 34 4.70 -10.70 4.19
C VAL A 34 5.01 -10.91 2.71
N ASP A 35 4.58 -12.03 2.14
CA ASP A 35 4.81 -12.38 0.73
C ASP A 35 4.13 -11.39 -0.23
N SER A 36 2.99 -10.83 0.15
CA SER A 36 2.35 -9.76 -0.62
C SER A 36 3.23 -8.52 -0.78
N PHE A 37 4.02 -8.20 0.24
CA PHE A 37 5.00 -7.11 0.17
C PHE A 37 6.26 -7.53 -0.57
N ASN A 38 6.90 -8.60 -0.12
CA ASN A 38 8.20 -9.02 -0.62
C ASN A 38 8.15 -9.55 -2.05
N GLY A 39 7.02 -10.10 -2.47
CA GLY A 39 6.81 -10.53 -3.86
C GLY A 39 6.66 -9.36 -4.85
N ARG A 40 6.17 -8.21 -4.38
CA ARG A 40 5.94 -7.01 -5.21
C ARG A 40 7.01 -5.95 -5.06
N ILE A 41 7.66 -5.89 -3.89
CA ILE A 41 8.67 -4.87 -3.55
C ILE A 41 9.97 -5.59 -3.16
N PRO A 42 10.84 -5.89 -4.14
CA PRO A 42 11.97 -6.81 -3.96
C PRO A 42 12.93 -6.46 -2.82
N GLU A 43 13.21 -5.18 -2.63
CA GLU A 43 14.20 -4.72 -1.65
C GLU A 43 13.60 -4.31 -0.29
N LEU A 44 12.29 -4.56 -0.08
CA LEU A 44 11.63 -4.14 1.16
C LEU A 44 12.07 -4.96 2.37
N GLY A 45 12.08 -6.27 2.24
CA GLY A 45 12.46 -7.18 3.32
C GLY A 45 11.48 -7.17 4.50
N ALA A 46 10.17 -7.06 4.23
CA ALA A 46 9.15 -7.06 5.28
C ALA A 46 9.23 -8.33 6.13
N THR A 47 9.13 -8.16 7.45
CA THR A 47 9.16 -9.25 8.45
C THR A 47 7.78 -9.55 9.01
N GLU A 48 6.93 -8.54 9.09
CA GLU A 48 5.51 -8.64 9.42
C GLU A 48 4.74 -7.65 8.55
N GLY A 49 3.47 -7.91 8.29
CA GLY A 49 2.67 -6.97 7.50
C GLY A 49 1.20 -7.28 7.45
N HIS A 50 0.44 -6.20 7.33
CA HIS A 50 -1.01 -6.21 7.13
C HIS A 50 -1.31 -5.51 5.82
N VAL A 51 -2.06 -6.17 4.96
CA VAL A 51 -2.26 -5.73 3.57
C VAL A 51 -3.71 -5.89 3.15
N VAL A 52 -4.16 -4.97 2.32
CA VAL A 52 -5.40 -5.08 1.55
C VAL A 52 -5.03 -5.00 0.08
N VAL A 53 -5.40 -6.02 -0.68
CA VAL A 53 -5.18 -6.12 -2.13
C VAL A 53 -6.51 -6.38 -2.79
N ALA A 54 -6.81 -5.67 -3.87
CA ALA A 54 -8.01 -5.92 -4.65
C ALA A 54 -7.81 -5.50 -6.11
N ARG A 55 -8.67 -6.01 -6.97
CA ARG A 55 -8.77 -5.54 -8.35
C ARG A 55 -9.47 -4.20 -8.39
N PHE A 56 -9.06 -3.35 -9.32
CA PHE A 56 -9.83 -2.15 -9.61
C PHE A 56 -11.24 -2.53 -10.08
N ARG A 57 -12.18 -1.66 -9.76
CA ARG A 57 -13.53 -1.77 -10.34
C ARG A 57 -13.40 -1.71 -11.86
N ASP A 58 -13.82 -2.78 -12.54
CA ASP A 58 -13.85 -2.86 -13.99
C ASP A 58 -15.26 -2.54 -14.49
N GLY A 59 -15.42 -1.42 -15.19
CA GLY A 59 -16.64 -1.03 -15.85
C GLY A 59 -16.82 -1.71 -17.22
N SER A 60 -15.87 -2.55 -17.64
CA SER A 60 -15.90 -3.26 -18.92
C SER A 60 -16.68 -4.57 -18.81
N TRP A 61 -17.54 -4.84 -19.79
CA TRP A 61 -18.22 -6.12 -19.90
C TRP A 61 -17.35 -7.22 -20.55
N LEU A 62 -16.16 -6.85 -21.07
CA LEU A 62 -15.18 -7.79 -21.61
C LEU A 62 -14.04 -7.94 -20.57
N PRO A 63 -13.76 -9.17 -20.12
CA PRO A 63 -12.63 -9.39 -19.22
C PRO A 63 -11.32 -9.06 -19.94
N ALA A 64 -10.55 -8.14 -19.37
CA ALA A 64 -9.20 -7.90 -19.83
C ALA A 64 -8.30 -9.10 -19.48
N PRO A 65 -7.40 -9.53 -20.38
CA PRO A 65 -6.46 -10.61 -20.08
C PRO A 65 -5.53 -10.27 -18.91
N ASP A 66 -5.16 -8.98 -18.77
CA ASP A 66 -4.36 -8.46 -17.67
C ASP A 66 -5.23 -7.53 -16.84
N TYR A 67 -5.46 -7.85 -15.58
CA TYR A 67 -6.23 -6.97 -14.71
C TYR A 67 -5.33 -6.07 -13.87
N GLN A 68 -5.79 -4.85 -13.68
CA GLN A 68 -5.18 -3.91 -12.77
C GLN A 68 -5.62 -4.21 -11.34
N TYR A 69 -4.67 -4.13 -10.41
CA TYR A 69 -4.92 -4.26 -8.99
C TYR A 69 -4.28 -3.11 -8.22
N TRP A 70 -4.75 -2.88 -7.02
CA TRP A 70 -4.13 -1.99 -6.06
C TRP A 70 -3.78 -2.75 -4.79
N MET A 71 -2.79 -2.24 -4.09
CA MET A 71 -2.36 -2.75 -2.80
C MET A 71 -2.08 -1.58 -1.86
N THR A 72 -2.59 -1.68 -0.65
CA THR A 72 -2.21 -0.80 0.46
C THR A 72 -1.81 -1.63 1.65
N GLY A 73 -0.82 -1.18 2.41
CA GLY A 73 -0.34 -1.98 3.52
C GLY A 73 0.53 -1.23 4.50
N VAL A 74 0.66 -1.85 5.66
CA VAL A 74 1.55 -1.45 6.75
C VAL A 74 2.44 -2.65 7.06
N ALA A 75 3.75 -2.47 7.05
CA ALA A 75 4.69 -3.56 7.29
C ALA A 75 5.84 -3.15 8.20
N GLU A 76 6.29 -4.10 9.00
CA GLU A 76 7.55 -3.99 9.74
C GLU A 76 8.70 -4.42 8.84
N VAL A 77 9.78 -3.63 8.86
CA VAL A 77 10.95 -3.84 8.03
C VAL A 77 12.25 -3.77 8.86
N PRO A 78 13.36 -4.37 8.39
CA PRO A 78 14.62 -4.33 9.11
C PRO A 78 15.20 -2.91 9.22
N ASP A 79 16.03 -2.69 10.22
CA ASP A 79 16.75 -1.41 10.44
C ASP A 79 17.53 -0.96 9.21
N THR A 80 18.08 -1.88 8.45
CA THR A 80 18.81 -1.57 7.21
C THR A 80 17.91 -0.93 6.15
N THR A 81 16.70 -1.42 6.00
CA THR A 81 15.69 -0.84 5.10
C THR A 81 15.25 0.53 5.61
N ILE A 82 15.01 0.66 6.91
CA ILE A 82 14.64 1.93 7.54
C ILE A 82 15.71 2.99 7.29
N THR A 83 16.98 2.69 7.56
CA THR A 83 18.09 3.62 7.37
C THR A 83 18.19 4.09 5.93
N MET A 84 18.08 3.17 4.98
CA MET A 84 18.11 3.46 3.56
C MET A 84 16.97 4.41 3.13
N LEU A 85 15.77 4.21 3.65
CA LEU A 85 14.60 5.02 3.32
C LEU A 85 14.62 6.38 4.01
N VAL A 86 15.02 6.45 5.27
CA VAL A 86 15.11 7.70 6.04
C VAL A 86 16.10 8.67 5.40
N ASP A 87 17.24 8.18 4.93
CA ASP A 87 18.22 8.99 4.21
C ASP A 87 17.66 9.64 2.94
N LYS A 88 16.59 9.08 2.38
CA LYS A 88 15.92 9.56 1.16
C LYS A 88 14.59 10.26 1.45
N SER A 89 14.22 10.40 2.73
CA SER A 89 12.96 11.04 3.10
C SER A 89 13.02 12.55 2.88
N ILE A 90 11.86 13.16 2.61
CA ILE A 90 11.71 14.59 2.34
C ILE A 90 11.19 15.38 3.54
N GLY A 91 11.25 14.80 4.73
CA GLY A 91 10.86 15.42 5.98
C GLY A 91 9.56 14.88 6.56
N GLU A 92 9.14 15.45 7.69
CA GLU A 92 7.88 15.04 8.34
C GLU A 92 6.69 15.31 7.42
N SER A 93 5.85 14.30 7.27
CA SER A 93 4.63 14.43 6.49
C SER A 93 3.49 14.99 7.32
N SER A 94 2.77 15.96 6.77
CA SER A 94 1.51 16.42 7.36
C SER A 94 0.39 15.39 7.20
N LEU A 95 0.45 14.53 6.17
CA LEU A 95 -0.49 13.45 5.92
C LEU A 95 0.26 12.16 5.58
N LEU A 96 -0.21 11.07 6.16
CA LEU A 96 0.24 9.73 5.81
C LEU A 96 -0.41 9.26 4.51
N PRO A 97 0.17 8.27 3.81
CA PRO A 97 -0.43 7.70 2.61
C PRO A 97 -1.89 7.29 2.78
N GLY A 98 -2.67 7.43 1.71
CA GLY A 98 -4.07 7.02 1.67
C GLY A 98 -4.20 5.51 1.58
N ILE A 99 -4.19 4.83 2.71
CA ILE A 99 -4.38 3.39 2.82
C ILE A 99 -5.86 3.04 3.04
N HIS A 100 -6.22 1.78 2.80
CA HIS A 100 -7.57 1.30 3.08
C HIS A 100 -7.89 1.48 4.57
N PRO A 101 -9.06 2.02 4.93
CA PRO A 101 -9.41 2.33 6.33
C PRO A 101 -9.34 1.15 7.31
N LEU A 102 -9.50 -0.08 6.85
CA LEU A 102 -9.32 -1.27 7.67
C LEU A 102 -7.89 -1.43 8.21
N LEU A 103 -6.92 -0.71 7.65
CA LEU A 103 -5.51 -0.76 8.06
C LEU A 103 -5.14 0.28 9.12
N TYR A 104 -5.99 1.25 9.39
CA TYR A 104 -5.67 2.33 10.34
C TYR A 104 -5.27 1.83 11.72
N THR A 105 -5.90 0.76 12.18
CA THR A 105 -5.63 0.16 13.49
C THR A 105 -4.21 -0.42 13.63
N TYR A 106 -3.52 -0.66 12.51
CA TYR A 106 -2.15 -1.19 12.50
C TYR A 106 -1.08 -0.10 12.44
N VAL A 107 -1.49 1.17 12.45
CA VAL A 107 -0.58 2.33 12.49
C VAL A 107 -0.72 3.01 13.84
N PRO A 108 0.22 2.76 14.78
CA PRO A 108 0.17 3.35 16.11
C PRO A 108 0.20 4.88 16.05
N GLU A 109 -0.53 5.55 16.93
CA GLU A 109 -0.61 7.02 16.96
C GLU A 109 0.69 7.69 17.42
N ASP A 110 1.51 6.98 18.17
CA ASP A 110 2.78 7.46 18.71
C ASP A 110 3.98 7.27 17.77
N CYS A 111 3.78 6.65 16.61
CA CYS A 111 4.81 6.52 15.60
C CYS A 111 4.96 7.79 14.77
N SER A 112 6.18 8.27 14.62
CA SER A 112 6.51 9.40 13.74
C SER A 112 6.90 8.90 12.36
N PHE A 113 6.27 9.45 11.33
CA PHE A 113 6.52 9.08 9.93
C PHE A 113 7.14 10.22 9.13
N THR A 114 7.99 9.86 8.18
CA THR A 114 8.46 10.75 7.13
C THR A 114 8.03 10.21 5.76
N THR A 115 7.73 11.11 4.84
CA THR A 115 7.34 10.74 3.48
C THR A 115 8.57 10.51 2.62
N VAL A 116 8.52 9.50 1.77
CA VAL A 116 9.51 9.26 0.72
C VAL A 116 8.85 9.55 -0.63
N ASP A 117 9.53 10.30 -1.48
CA ASP A 117 9.06 10.56 -2.83
C ASP A 117 8.83 9.23 -3.57
N PRO A 118 7.68 9.02 -4.24
CA PRO A 118 7.39 7.76 -4.91
C PRO A 118 8.41 7.35 -5.96
N ALA A 119 8.97 8.30 -6.72
CA ALA A 119 10.00 7.98 -7.72
C ALA A 119 11.28 7.47 -7.05
N VAL A 120 11.66 8.03 -5.90
CA VAL A 120 12.80 7.58 -5.12
C VAL A 120 12.51 6.22 -4.49
N ALA A 121 11.35 6.03 -3.90
CA ALA A 121 10.95 4.76 -3.31
C ALA A 121 10.96 3.62 -4.34
N ASN A 122 10.40 3.83 -5.52
CA ASN A 122 10.41 2.86 -6.61
C ASN A 122 11.84 2.48 -7.01
N LYS A 123 12.72 3.45 -7.13
CA LYS A 123 14.12 3.21 -7.50
C LYS A 123 14.87 2.44 -6.43
N VAL A 124 14.76 2.84 -5.18
CA VAL A 124 15.47 2.25 -4.04
C VAL A 124 14.97 0.85 -3.73
N LEU A 125 13.67 0.61 -3.87
CA LEU A 125 13.01 -0.65 -3.51
C LEU A 125 12.84 -1.63 -4.67
N GLY A 126 13.29 -1.27 -5.87
CA GLY A 126 13.32 -2.17 -7.03
C GLY A 126 11.99 -2.34 -7.75
N THR A 127 11.09 -1.36 -7.63
CA THR A 127 9.78 -1.35 -8.31
C THR A 127 9.73 -0.40 -9.50
N ASP A 128 10.88 0.05 -9.99
CA ASP A 128 10.97 0.95 -11.14
C ASP A 128 10.30 0.38 -12.39
N PRO A 129 9.64 1.23 -13.20
CA PRO A 129 9.15 0.83 -14.53
C PRO A 129 10.28 0.25 -15.39
N GLY A 130 10.12 -0.99 -15.82
CA GLY A 130 11.15 -1.75 -16.53
C GLY A 130 11.87 -2.79 -15.69
N ALA A 131 11.62 -2.85 -14.38
CA ALA A 131 12.02 -3.99 -13.57
C ALA A 131 11.33 -5.27 -14.06
N ILE A 132 12.04 -6.38 -13.94
CA ILE A 132 11.55 -7.68 -14.39
C ILE A 132 10.27 -8.04 -13.65
N TYR A 133 9.22 -8.38 -14.40
CA TYR A 133 7.96 -8.88 -13.82
C TYR A 133 8.23 -10.10 -12.95
N SER A 134 7.80 -10.03 -11.72
CA SER A 134 7.75 -11.18 -10.84
C SER A 134 6.52 -12.03 -11.14
N GLU A 135 6.43 -13.20 -10.53
CA GLU A 135 5.19 -14.01 -10.53
C GLU A 135 3.97 -13.25 -9.97
N TRP A 136 4.20 -12.12 -9.28
CA TRP A 136 3.20 -11.23 -8.69
C TRP A 136 2.78 -10.10 -9.66
N GLY A 137 3.28 -10.11 -10.89
CA GLY A 137 3.07 -9.04 -11.86
C GLY A 137 3.95 -7.83 -11.62
N SER A 138 3.54 -6.67 -12.11
CA SER A 138 4.20 -5.39 -11.87
C SER A 138 3.57 -4.68 -10.67
N PHE A 139 4.35 -3.83 -10.01
CA PHE A 139 3.87 -2.97 -8.93
C PHE A 139 4.60 -1.62 -8.97
N GLU A 140 3.87 -0.56 -8.82
CA GLU A 140 4.41 0.80 -8.74
C GLU A 140 3.93 1.47 -7.46
N ILE A 141 4.86 1.95 -6.65
CA ILE A 141 4.57 2.71 -5.44
C ILE A 141 4.04 4.08 -5.84
N ARG A 142 2.90 4.46 -5.28
CA ARG A 142 2.26 5.77 -5.48
C ARG A 142 2.43 6.70 -4.29
N GLU A 143 2.40 6.15 -3.08
CA GLU A 143 2.62 6.88 -1.84
C GLU A 143 3.42 5.99 -0.88
N PHE A 144 4.34 6.59 -0.14
CA PHE A 144 5.21 5.85 0.76
C PHE A 144 5.60 6.70 1.98
N ALA A 145 5.57 6.10 3.15
CA ALA A 145 6.05 6.71 4.39
C ALA A 145 6.83 5.68 5.23
N VAL A 146 7.78 6.17 5.99
CA VAL A 146 8.64 5.36 6.85
C VAL A 146 8.71 5.93 8.26
N SER A 147 8.69 5.05 9.26
CA SER A 147 8.85 5.40 10.68
C SER A 147 10.09 4.73 11.23
N ALA A 148 11.07 5.54 11.60
CA ALA A 148 12.31 5.04 12.18
C ALA A 148 12.15 4.59 13.65
N ASP A 149 11.27 5.22 14.39
CA ASP A 149 11.01 4.87 15.79
C ASP A 149 10.17 3.60 15.97
N CYS A 150 9.39 3.24 14.96
CA CYS A 150 8.53 2.05 14.99
C CYS A 150 8.95 0.95 14.00
N ASN A 151 9.96 1.14 13.19
CA ASN A 151 10.39 0.22 12.13
C ASN A 151 9.26 -0.16 11.17
N LEU A 152 8.37 0.77 10.89
CA LEU A 152 7.21 0.57 10.03
C LEU A 152 7.32 1.34 8.73
N ILE A 153 6.72 0.77 7.69
CA ILE A 153 6.44 1.47 6.43
C ILE A 153 4.94 1.45 6.14
N ILE A 154 4.48 2.45 5.45
CA ILE A 154 3.14 2.54 4.88
C ILE A 154 3.28 2.69 3.38
N VAL A 155 2.58 1.86 2.63
CA VAL A 155 2.65 1.86 1.17
C VAL A 155 1.26 1.83 0.55
N THR A 156 1.11 2.59 -0.53
CA THR A 156 -0.02 2.55 -1.43
C THR A 156 0.50 2.51 -2.86
N GLY A 157 -0.02 1.61 -3.64
CA GLY A 157 0.40 1.45 -5.03
C GLY A 157 -0.54 0.56 -5.83
N ASP A 158 -0.21 0.44 -7.10
CA ASP A 158 -1.00 -0.32 -8.06
C ASP A 158 -0.09 -1.01 -9.09
N GLY A 159 -0.66 -1.93 -9.83
CA GLY A 159 0.08 -2.66 -10.84
C GLY A 159 -0.81 -3.51 -11.73
N LEU A 160 -0.13 -4.27 -12.56
CA LEU A 160 -0.73 -5.26 -13.42
C LEU A 160 -0.39 -6.65 -12.90
N ASN A 161 -1.38 -7.51 -12.82
CA ASN A 161 -1.16 -8.92 -12.54
C ASN A 161 -1.03 -9.68 -13.85
N ALA A 162 0.01 -10.47 -13.94
CA ALA A 162 0.24 -11.34 -15.08
C ALA A 162 -0.59 -12.63 -14.98
#